data_ac00aa9f141a909f2fd17263461d56ff
#
_entry.id   ac00aa9f141a909f2fd17263461d56ff
#
_cell.length_a   1.000
_cell.length_b   1.000
_cell.length_c   1.000
_cell.angle_alpha   90.00
_cell.angle_beta   90.00
_cell.angle_gamma   90.00
#
_symmetry.space_group_name_H-M   'P 1'
#
loop_
_entity.id
_entity.type
_entity.pdbx_description
1 polymer ?
#
loop_
_entity_poly.entity_id
_entity_poly.type
_entity_poly.pdbx_seq_one_letter_code
_entity_poly.pdbx_strand_id
1 'polypeptide(L)'
;MNKEHIENKIYNKQFWLFPIVSAILLFSAILCAFTDDTEIALFTALLSALIAIGIFVCPFCFIFDSKKITVKYLVCKKVIHYSSITNIIESKLFQSYDNLPKYEIMYLMKYKGESVIRQLDLPRNKKTKKMLQSYLKSNIIK
;
A
#
# COMPACT_ATOMS: atom_id res chain seq x y z
N MET A 1 -21.11 -2.59 -18.83
CA MET A 1 -19.97 -2.41 -17.88
C MET A 1 -20.40 -1.36 -16.86
N ASN A 2 -20.83 -1.78 -15.65
CA ASN A 2 -21.50 -0.90 -14.69
C ASN A 2 -20.57 0.21 -14.19
N LYS A 3 -20.96 1.48 -14.39
CA LYS A 3 -20.27 2.68 -13.87
C LYS A 3 -20.04 2.65 -12.35
N GLU A 4 -20.85 1.93 -11.58
CA GLU A 4 -20.71 1.80 -10.12
C GLU A 4 -19.40 1.11 -9.67
N HIS A 5 -18.85 0.20 -10.49
CA HIS A 5 -17.63 -0.52 -10.12
C HIS A 5 -16.33 0.33 -10.19
N ILE A 6 -16.35 1.44 -10.92
CA ILE A 6 -15.17 2.30 -11.09
C ILE A 6 -15.00 3.25 -9.89
N GLU A 7 -16.11 3.66 -9.26
CA GLU A 7 -16.08 4.60 -8.12
C GLU A 7 -15.49 4.00 -6.84
N ASN A 8 -15.54 2.69 -6.67
CA ASN A 8 -15.13 2.00 -5.45
C ASN A 8 -13.64 1.58 -5.41
N LYS A 9 -12.82 2.09 -6.33
CA LYS A 9 -11.39 1.82 -6.39
C LYS A 9 -10.57 3.00 -5.91
N ILE A 10 -9.58 2.72 -5.06
CA ILE A 10 -8.57 3.68 -4.62
C ILE A 10 -7.22 3.16 -5.06
N TYR A 11 -6.49 3.97 -5.81
CA TYR A 11 -5.13 3.65 -6.23
C TYR A 11 -4.13 4.22 -5.23
N ASN A 12 -3.14 3.43 -4.89
CA ASN A 12 -2.03 3.86 -4.05
C ASN A 12 -1.00 4.59 -4.93
N LYS A 13 -0.97 5.91 -4.83
CA LYS A 13 -0.01 6.72 -5.62
C LYS A 13 1.44 6.42 -5.27
N GLN A 14 1.73 6.01 -4.03
CA GLN A 14 3.08 5.67 -3.58
C GLN A 14 3.63 4.44 -4.29
N PHE A 15 2.75 3.54 -4.78
CA PHE A 15 3.16 2.38 -5.58
C PHE A 15 4.05 2.78 -6.75
N TRP A 16 3.75 3.89 -7.42
CA TRP A 16 4.49 4.36 -8.57
C TRP A 16 5.88 4.94 -8.27
N LEU A 17 6.15 5.26 -6.99
CA LEU A 17 7.48 5.73 -6.58
C LEU A 17 8.53 4.63 -6.72
N PHE A 18 8.19 3.37 -6.42
CA PHE A 18 9.13 2.26 -6.49
C PHE A 18 9.72 2.05 -7.90
N PRO A 19 8.91 1.89 -8.97
CA PRO A 19 9.47 1.71 -10.31
C PRO A 19 10.21 2.95 -10.81
N ILE A 20 9.77 4.16 -10.46
CA ILE A 20 10.44 5.40 -10.87
C ILE A 20 11.82 5.51 -10.21
N VAL A 21 11.91 5.33 -8.90
CA VAL A 21 13.18 5.42 -8.15
C VAL A 21 14.12 4.29 -8.58
N SER A 22 13.60 3.06 -8.75
CA SER A 22 14.38 1.93 -9.24
C SER A 22 14.95 2.20 -10.64
N ALA A 23 14.17 2.76 -11.56
CA ALA A 23 14.65 3.11 -12.90
C ALA A 23 15.75 4.19 -12.87
N ILE A 24 15.61 5.23 -12.04
CA ILE A 24 16.61 6.28 -11.88
C ILE A 24 17.93 5.70 -11.36
N LEU A 25 17.86 4.83 -10.34
CA LEU A 25 19.06 4.19 -9.77
C LEU A 25 19.72 3.25 -10.78
N LEU A 26 18.94 2.49 -11.56
CA LEU A 26 19.47 1.63 -12.59
C LEU A 26 20.20 2.44 -13.68
N PHE A 27 19.61 3.55 -14.10
CA PHE A 27 20.22 4.45 -15.06
C PHE A 27 21.52 5.05 -14.52
N SER A 28 21.53 5.46 -13.25
CA SER A 28 22.76 5.93 -12.56
C SER A 28 23.83 4.85 -12.51
N ALA A 29 23.46 3.60 -12.20
CA ALA A 29 24.41 2.47 -12.20
C ALA A 29 25.06 2.26 -13.57
N ILE A 30 24.26 2.35 -14.65
CA ILE A 30 24.78 2.25 -16.02
C ILE A 30 25.77 3.38 -16.31
N LEU A 31 25.47 4.63 -15.94
CA LEU A 31 26.38 5.75 -16.14
C LEU A 31 27.69 5.56 -15.39
N CYS A 32 27.64 5.13 -14.11
CA CYS A 32 28.85 4.86 -13.32
C CYS A 32 29.71 3.73 -13.94
N ALA A 33 29.09 2.72 -14.54
CA ALA A 33 29.81 1.65 -15.23
C ALA A 33 30.60 2.16 -16.46
N PHE A 34 30.14 3.23 -17.11
CA PHE A 34 30.88 3.88 -18.21
C PHE A 34 32.03 4.79 -17.76
N THR A 35 32.07 5.15 -16.47
CA THR A 35 33.14 6.00 -15.88
C THR A 35 34.17 5.21 -15.09
N ASP A 36 34.22 3.87 -15.26
CA ASP A 36 35.08 2.92 -14.54
C ASP A 36 34.88 2.85 -13.02
N ASP A 37 33.83 3.50 -12.48
CA ASP A 37 33.46 3.44 -11.05
C ASP A 37 32.63 2.18 -10.77
N THR A 38 33.24 1.01 -10.95
CA THR A 38 32.55 -0.29 -10.88
C THR A 38 31.93 -0.59 -9.50
N GLU A 39 32.54 -0.13 -8.41
CA GLU A 39 32.01 -0.32 -7.05
C GLU A 39 30.72 0.46 -6.84
N ILE A 40 30.68 1.72 -7.28
CA ILE A 40 29.49 2.58 -7.20
C ILE A 40 28.39 2.03 -8.11
N ALA A 41 28.74 1.57 -9.32
CA ALA A 41 27.80 0.96 -10.23
C ALA A 41 27.14 -0.29 -9.63
N LEU A 42 27.92 -1.17 -9.00
CA LEU A 42 27.41 -2.38 -8.34
C LEU A 42 26.50 -2.04 -7.17
N PHE A 43 26.90 -1.10 -6.31
CA PHE A 43 26.11 -0.67 -5.17
C PHE A 43 24.76 -0.08 -5.59
N THR A 44 24.76 0.81 -6.58
CA THR A 44 23.53 1.44 -7.08
C THR A 44 22.63 0.44 -7.79
N ALA A 45 23.16 -0.56 -8.50
CA ALA A 45 22.41 -1.64 -9.11
C ALA A 45 21.73 -2.53 -8.05
N LEU A 46 22.44 -2.91 -6.99
CA LEU A 46 21.90 -3.65 -5.86
C LEU A 46 20.78 -2.89 -5.15
N LEU A 47 20.97 -1.59 -4.92
CA LEU A 47 19.96 -0.74 -4.29
C LEU A 47 18.72 -0.62 -5.17
N SER A 48 18.88 -0.49 -6.49
CA SER A 48 17.78 -0.52 -7.46
C SER A 48 16.99 -1.82 -7.37
N ALA A 49 17.67 -2.97 -7.32
CA ALA A 49 17.01 -4.28 -7.19
C ALA A 49 16.23 -4.42 -5.88
N LEU A 50 16.78 -3.96 -4.75
CA LEU A 50 16.07 -3.95 -3.46
C LEU A 50 14.81 -3.09 -3.50
N ILE A 51 14.87 -1.92 -4.10
CA ILE A 51 13.70 -1.03 -4.25
C ILE A 51 12.68 -1.65 -5.19
N ALA A 52 13.10 -2.35 -6.26
CA ALA A 52 12.21 -3.05 -7.17
C ALA A 52 11.38 -4.13 -6.47
N ILE A 53 11.93 -4.78 -5.43
CA ILE A 53 11.18 -5.75 -4.60
C ILE A 53 9.98 -5.09 -3.93
N GLY A 54 10.08 -3.80 -3.57
CA GLY A 54 8.98 -3.03 -3.00
C GLY A 54 7.72 -3.01 -3.87
N ILE A 55 7.85 -3.16 -5.20
CA ILE A 55 6.72 -3.23 -6.14
C ILE A 55 5.82 -4.44 -5.84
N PHE A 56 6.42 -5.57 -5.44
CA PHE A 56 5.68 -6.79 -5.14
C PHE A 56 5.00 -6.77 -3.77
N VAL A 57 5.56 -6.04 -2.82
CA VAL A 57 5.08 -5.98 -1.44
C VAL A 57 4.07 -4.84 -1.23
N CYS A 58 4.18 -3.76 -2.00
CA CYS A 58 3.31 -2.60 -1.87
C CYS A 58 1.97 -2.82 -2.60
N PRO A 59 0.82 -2.57 -1.94
CA PRO A 59 -0.47 -2.64 -2.60
C PRO A 59 -0.64 -1.48 -3.59
N PHE A 60 -1.09 -1.79 -4.82
CA PHE A 60 -1.32 -0.76 -5.83
C PHE A 60 -2.77 -0.28 -5.90
N CYS A 61 -3.73 -1.10 -5.47
CA CYS A 61 -5.15 -0.77 -5.55
C CYS A 61 -5.96 -1.38 -4.40
N PHE A 62 -6.90 -0.61 -3.89
CA PHE A 62 -7.89 -1.03 -2.90
C PHE A 62 -9.28 -0.96 -3.54
N ILE A 63 -10.03 -2.04 -3.48
CA ILE A 63 -11.40 -2.13 -3.99
C ILE A 63 -12.34 -2.34 -2.81
N PHE A 64 -13.27 -1.42 -2.64
CA PHE A 64 -14.31 -1.49 -1.63
C PHE A 64 -15.56 -2.12 -2.23
N ASP A 65 -16.06 -3.14 -1.58
CA ASP A 65 -17.28 -3.85 -1.92
C ASP A 65 -18.25 -3.80 -0.72
N SER A 66 -19.48 -4.27 -0.86
CA SER A 66 -20.52 -4.21 0.19
C SER A 66 -20.13 -4.93 1.50
N LYS A 67 -19.27 -5.94 1.45
CA LYS A 67 -18.90 -6.78 2.61
C LYS A 67 -17.42 -6.89 2.90
N LYS A 68 -16.56 -6.37 2.00
CA LYS A 68 -15.11 -6.61 2.04
C LYS A 68 -14.30 -5.50 1.39
N ILE A 69 -13.04 -5.41 1.80
CA ILE A 69 -12.00 -4.65 1.10
C ILE A 69 -11.09 -5.66 0.40
N THR A 70 -10.92 -5.51 -0.90
CA THR A 70 -9.96 -6.31 -1.66
C THR A 70 -8.72 -5.45 -1.92
N VAL A 71 -7.60 -5.87 -1.35
CA VAL A 71 -6.27 -5.26 -1.53
C VAL A 71 -5.57 -5.99 -2.66
N LYS A 72 -5.21 -5.27 -3.72
CA LYS A 72 -4.48 -5.83 -4.86
C LYS A 72 -3.01 -5.47 -4.78
N TYR A 73 -2.19 -6.48 -4.84
CA TYR A 73 -0.74 -6.41 -5.07
C TYR A 73 -0.46 -6.82 -6.52
N LEU A 74 0.77 -6.66 -6.98
CA LEU A 74 1.14 -7.02 -8.36
C LEU A 74 0.87 -8.50 -8.68
N VAL A 75 1.24 -9.40 -7.77
CA VAL A 75 1.16 -10.86 -7.95
C VAL A 75 0.01 -11.53 -7.20
N CYS A 76 -0.54 -10.88 -6.19
CA CYS A 76 -1.58 -11.48 -5.34
C CYS A 76 -2.68 -10.49 -4.96
N LYS A 77 -3.74 -11.02 -4.36
CA LYS A 77 -4.83 -10.23 -3.78
C LYS A 77 -5.10 -10.70 -2.35
N LYS A 78 -5.45 -9.77 -1.49
CA LYS A 78 -5.86 -10.03 -0.11
C LYS A 78 -7.28 -9.54 0.08
N VAL A 79 -8.11 -10.33 0.74
CA VAL A 79 -9.49 -9.97 1.05
C VAL A 79 -9.64 -9.78 2.54
N ILE A 80 -10.22 -8.65 2.96
CA ILE A 80 -10.50 -8.32 4.35
C ILE A 80 -12.00 -8.07 4.48
N HIS A 81 -12.69 -8.89 5.25
CA HIS A 81 -14.11 -8.72 5.52
C HIS A 81 -14.31 -7.60 6.56
N TYR A 82 -15.34 -6.77 6.40
CA TYR A 82 -15.64 -5.71 7.36
C TYR A 82 -15.91 -6.24 8.77
N SER A 83 -16.48 -7.45 8.88
CA SER A 83 -16.69 -8.12 10.17
C SER A 83 -15.39 -8.46 10.93
N SER A 84 -14.27 -8.52 10.25
CA SER A 84 -12.96 -8.78 10.88
C SER A 84 -12.24 -7.51 11.32
N ILE A 85 -12.75 -6.34 10.94
CA ILE A 85 -12.14 -5.06 11.31
C ILE A 85 -12.46 -4.75 12.77
N THR A 86 -11.42 -4.54 13.56
CA THR A 86 -11.53 -4.26 15.00
C THR A 86 -11.42 -2.79 15.30
N ASN A 87 -10.58 -2.05 14.55
CA ASN A 87 -10.35 -0.63 14.79
C ASN A 87 -9.90 0.08 13.51
N ILE A 88 -10.18 1.39 13.42
CA ILE A 88 -9.68 2.27 12.38
C ILE A 88 -9.17 3.54 13.03
N ILE A 89 -7.90 3.83 12.82
CA ILE A 89 -7.21 4.98 13.38
C ILE A 89 -6.87 5.93 12.24
N GLU A 90 -7.19 7.20 12.41
CA GLU A 90 -6.76 8.26 11.50
C GLU A 90 -5.43 8.83 11.98
N SER A 91 -4.33 8.42 11.37
CA SER A 91 -3.00 8.98 11.65
C SER A 91 -2.81 10.31 10.93
N LYS A 92 -2.40 11.33 11.69
CA LYS A 92 -2.00 12.65 11.16
C LYS A 92 -0.52 12.64 10.79
N LEU A 93 -0.10 13.68 10.03
CA LEU A 93 1.31 13.97 9.78
C LEU A 93 2.10 13.94 11.12
N PHE A 94 3.28 13.34 11.11
CA PHE A 94 4.17 13.18 12.26
C PHE A 94 3.71 12.23 13.38
N GLN A 95 2.55 11.58 13.25
CA GLN A 95 2.09 10.57 14.20
C GLN A 95 2.30 9.13 13.71
N SER A 96 2.63 8.95 12.43
CA SER A 96 2.97 7.64 11.87
C SER A 96 4.46 7.54 11.58
N TYR A 97 4.99 6.32 11.60
CA TYR A 97 6.41 6.05 11.35
C TYR A 97 6.90 6.59 9.99
N ASP A 98 5.99 6.66 9.02
CA ASP A 98 6.29 7.09 7.63
C ASP A 98 6.02 8.59 7.41
N ASN A 99 5.64 9.35 8.45
CA ASN A 99 5.26 10.78 8.40
C ASN A 99 4.19 11.13 7.35
N LEU A 100 3.47 10.14 6.84
CA LEU A 100 2.42 10.34 5.84
C LEU A 100 1.04 10.14 6.48
N PRO A 101 0.07 11.04 6.18
CA PRO A 101 -1.28 10.89 6.70
C PRO A 101 -1.96 9.65 6.10
N LYS A 102 -2.40 8.73 6.94
CA LYS A 102 -3.02 7.46 6.55
C LYS A 102 -4.19 7.08 7.45
N TYR A 103 -5.03 6.15 6.97
CA TYR A 103 -5.96 5.39 7.80
C TYR A 103 -5.35 4.03 8.08
N GLU A 104 -5.17 3.69 9.34
CA GLU A 104 -4.68 2.40 9.81
C GLU A 104 -5.88 1.54 10.17
N ILE A 105 -6.11 0.48 9.40
CA ILE A 105 -7.19 -0.47 9.64
C ILE A 105 -6.61 -1.69 10.35
N MET A 106 -7.02 -1.91 11.58
CA MET A 106 -6.69 -3.13 12.33
C MET A 106 -7.78 -4.18 12.10
N TYR A 107 -7.38 -5.40 11.76
CA TYR A 107 -8.31 -6.50 11.48
C TYR A 107 -7.76 -7.83 11.99
N LEU A 108 -8.68 -8.73 12.36
CA LEU A 108 -8.37 -10.09 12.78
C LEU A 108 -8.22 -11.01 11.57
N MET A 109 -7.14 -11.77 11.56
CA MET A 109 -6.88 -12.82 10.58
C MET A 109 -6.57 -14.12 11.31
N LYS A 110 -7.18 -15.23 10.88
CA LYS A 110 -6.81 -16.56 11.36
C LYS A 110 -5.51 -17.01 10.67
N TYR A 111 -4.49 -17.29 11.46
CA TYR A 111 -3.22 -17.83 10.99
C TYR A 111 -2.83 -19.04 11.84
N LYS A 112 -2.67 -20.21 11.22
CA LYS A 112 -2.36 -21.48 11.91
C LYS A 112 -3.29 -21.80 13.09
N GLY A 113 -4.58 -21.44 13.00
CA GLY A 113 -5.58 -21.66 14.06
C GLY A 113 -5.69 -20.53 15.10
N GLU A 114 -4.74 -19.62 15.15
CA GLU A 114 -4.73 -18.47 16.05
C GLU A 114 -5.29 -17.21 15.40
N SER A 115 -5.92 -16.35 16.21
CA SER A 115 -6.40 -15.04 15.76
C SER A 115 -5.29 -14.01 15.93
N VAL A 116 -4.78 -13.51 14.83
CA VAL A 116 -3.70 -12.49 14.82
C VAL A 116 -4.27 -11.16 14.35
N ILE A 117 -3.94 -10.08 15.05
CA ILE A 117 -4.25 -8.72 14.61
C ILE A 117 -3.24 -8.32 13.53
N ARG A 118 -3.76 -7.84 12.42
CA ARG A 118 -2.97 -7.29 11.30
C ARG A 118 -3.41 -5.86 11.02
N GLN A 119 -2.50 -5.09 10.45
CA GLN A 119 -2.73 -3.71 10.03
C GLN A 119 -2.74 -3.60 8.51
N LEU A 120 -3.61 -2.75 8.00
CA LEU A 120 -3.64 -2.30 6.62
C LEU A 120 -3.65 -0.78 6.60
N ASP A 121 -2.71 -0.19 5.89
CA ASP A 121 -2.62 1.25 5.70
C ASP A 121 -3.31 1.67 4.40
N LEU A 122 -4.21 2.63 4.50
CA LEU A 122 -4.89 3.24 3.36
C LEU A 122 -4.48 4.71 3.22
N PRO A 123 -4.31 5.21 1.99
CA PRO A 123 -3.98 6.62 1.79
C PRO A 123 -5.11 7.53 2.32
N ARG A 124 -4.74 8.55 3.10
CA ARG A 124 -5.68 9.53 3.64
C ARG A 124 -6.06 10.56 2.57
N ASN A 125 -7.21 10.36 1.96
CA ASN A 125 -7.80 11.30 1.02
C ASN A 125 -9.33 11.36 1.18
N LYS A 126 -9.97 12.38 0.58
CA LYS A 126 -11.43 12.56 0.66
C LYS A 126 -12.21 11.34 0.17
N LYS A 127 -11.70 10.65 -0.84
CA LYS A 127 -12.34 9.45 -1.41
C LYS A 127 -12.28 8.28 -0.45
N THR A 128 -11.12 8.00 0.17
CA THR A 128 -10.96 6.96 1.19
C THR A 128 -11.87 7.21 2.38
N LYS A 129 -11.90 8.47 2.88
CA LYS A 129 -12.79 8.86 4.00
C LYS A 129 -14.25 8.58 3.67
N LYS A 130 -14.73 9.02 2.51
CA LYS A 130 -16.11 8.81 2.07
C LYS A 130 -16.44 7.31 1.96
N MET A 131 -15.52 6.50 1.44
CA MET A 131 -15.72 5.06 1.34
C MET A 131 -15.74 4.37 2.70
N LEU A 132 -14.81 4.69 3.60
CA LEU A 132 -14.82 4.15 4.95
C LEU A 132 -16.11 4.49 5.68
N GLN A 133 -16.60 5.72 5.56
CA GLN A 133 -17.86 6.15 6.17
C GLN A 133 -19.08 5.46 5.55
N SER A 134 -19.08 5.18 4.25
CA SER A 134 -20.23 4.55 3.58
C SER A 134 -20.33 3.05 3.83
N TYR A 135 -19.19 2.36 4.00
CA TYR A 135 -19.17 0.90 4.17
C TYR A 135 -19.00 0.45 5.62
N LEU A 136 -18.40 1.28 6.46
CA LEU A 136 -18.21 1.00 7.88
C LEU A 136 -19.13 1.89 8.69
N LYS A 137 -19.98 1.29 9.52
CA LYS A 137 -20.85 2.02 10.44
C LYS A 137 -20.01 2.97 11.29
N SER A 138 -20.48 4.19 11.49
CA SER A 138 -19.81 5.33 12.14
C SER A 138 -19.18 5.06 13.52
N ASN A 139 -19.47 3.93 14.14
CA ASN A 139 -18.99 3.57 15.48
C ASN A 139 -17.58 2.94 15.52
N ILE A 140 -16.94 2.70 14.35
CA ILE A 140 -15.63 2.03 14.28
C ILE A 140 -14.51 3.06 14.00
N ILE A 141 -14.86 4.25 13.54
CA ILE A 141 -13.89 5.33 13.28
C ILE A 141 -13.75 6.17 14.54
N LYS A 142 -12.64 6.05 15.22
CA LYS A 142 -12.23 6.89 16.35
C LYS A 142 -11.20 7.92 15.89
#